data_e4048ae9267b1a4ff0ccd39942b510b8
#
_entry.id   e4048ae9267b1a4ff0ccd39942b510b8
#
_cell.length_a   1.000
_cell.length_b   1.000
_cell.length_c   1.000
_cell.angle_alpha   90.00
_cell.angle_beta   90.00
_cell.angle_gamma   90.00
#
_symmetry.space_group_name_H-M   'P 1'
#
loop_
_entity.id
_entity.type
_entity.pdbx_description
1 polymer ?
#
loop_
_entity_poly.entity_id
_entity_poly.type
_entity_poly.pdbx_seq_one_letter_code
_entity_poly.pdbx_strand_id
1 'polypeptide(L)'
;IEENFISLDECKKLVNHADMTAVGHQENTTPPSEPQEDNYDYASHHARQDKLLDSAQYQGHADFIDMKDETDDLYTNVVKRVTRICKLFDDRANPDYVGVIRWEPGTFMKPHYDDSAKEGIYDLFAALLYLNDDFEGGYTGFKDMEVKPKAGKLLIFSNSQYKHHVTKVIGKHRYALSFWFNTSST
;
A
#
# COMPACT_ATOMS: atom_id res chain seq x y z
N ILE A 1 -12.09 -4.19 10.43
CA ILE A 1 -11.77 -5.32 9.52
C ILE A 1 -13.05 -5.74 8.85
N GLU A 2 -13.00 -5.90 7.54
CA GLU A 2 -14.10 -6.42 6.73
C GLU A 2 -13.61 -7.65 5.95
N GLU A 3 -14.28 -8.78 6.14
CA GLU A 3 -13.98 -10.03 5.42
C GLU A 3 -14.69 -10.04 4.06
N ASN A 4 -14.03 -10.55 3.03
CA ASN A 4 -14.57 -10.66 1.67
C ASN A 4 -15.05 -9.32 1.07
N PHE A 5 -14.30 -8.25 1.30
CA PHE A 5 -14.58 -6.91 0.73
C PHE A 5 -14.59 -6.92 -0.79
N ILE A 6 -13.70 -7.71 -1.40
CA ILE A 6 -13.72 -8.07 -2.82
C ILE A 6 -13.65 -9.58 -2.99
N SER A 7 -14.06 -10.07 -4.16
CA SER A 7 -14.01 -11.49 -4.50
C SER A 7 -12.58 -11.97 -4.79
N LEU A 8 -12.37 -13.30 -4.75
CA LEU A 8 -11.09 -13.89 -5.12
C LEU A 8 -10.72 -13.66 -6.59
N ASP A 9 -11.71 -13.53 -7.47
CA ASP A 9 -11.48 -13.23 -8.88
C ASP A 9 -10.99 -11.78 -9.07
N GLU A 10 -11.59 -10.83 -8.35
CA GLU A 10 -11.12 -9.43 -8.32
C GLU A 10 -9.71 -9.32 -7.75
N CYS A 11 -9.40 -10.06 -6.68
CA CYS A 11 -8.03 -10.13 -6.13
C CYS A 11 -7.02 -10.58 -7.19
N LYS A 12 -7.30 -11.67 -7.92
CA LYS A 12 -6.43 -12.19 -8.97
C LYS A 12 -6.23 -11.19 -10.10
N LYS A 13 -7.29 -10.48 -10.52
CA LYS A 13 -7.17 -9.44 -11.54
C LYS A 13 -6.24 -8.32 -11.11
N LEU A 14 -6.35 -7.84 -9.86
CA LEU A 14 -5.48 -6.80 -9.33
C LEU A 14 -4.02 -7.26 -9.20
N VAL A 15 -3.77 -8.52 -8.78
CA VAL A 15 -2.40 -9.08 -8.75
C VAL A 15 -1.81 -9.17 -10.15
N ASN A 16 -2.55 -9.70 -11.13
CA ASN A 16 -2.09 -9.80 -12.50
C ASN A 16 -1.78 -8.43 -13.10
N HIS A 17 -2.62 -7.44 -12.86
CA HIS A 17 -2.39 -6.07 -13.30
C HIS A 17 -1.09 -5.51 -12.67
N ALA A 18 -0.91 -5.68 -11.37
CA ALA A 18 0.30 -5.24 -10.68
C ALA A 18 1.57 -5.89 -11.27
N ASP A 19 1.55 -7.20 -11.52
CA ASP A 19 2.69 -7.91 -12.10
C ASP A 19 3.00 -7.43 -13.53
N MET A 20 1.99 -7.17 -14.34
CA MET A 20 2.16 -6.62 -15.70
C MET A 20 2.75 -5.21 -15.66
N THR A 21 2.29 -4.37 -14.74
CA THR A 21 2.81 -3.01 -14.53
C THR A 21 4.27 -3.03 -14.09
N ALA A 22 4.62 -3.91 -13.15
CA ALA A 22 5.99 -4.06 -12.65
C ALA A 22 6.97 -4.49 -13.76
N VAL A 23 6.57 -5.40 -14.67
CA VAL A 23 7.40 -5.84 -15.81
C VAL A 23 7.61 -4.69 -16.80
N GLY A 24 6.59 -3.90 -17.10
CA GLY A 24 6.70 -2.74 -18.01
C GLY A 24 7.67 -1.66 -17.51
N HIS A 25 7.79 -1.50 -16.19
CA HIS A 25 8.77 -0.57 -15.61
C HIS A 25 10.22 -1.08 -15.68
N GLN A 26 10.47 -2.39 -15.65
CA GLN A 26 11.83 -2.95 -15.78
C GLN A 26 12.39 -2.85 -17.22
N GLU A 27 11.55 -2.85 -18.23
CA GLU A 27 11.98 -2.71 -19.63
C GLU A 27 12.35 -1.28 -20.03
N ASN A 28 11.93 -0.26 -19.27
CA ASN A 28 12.14 1.16 -19.56
C ASN A 28 13.22 1.83 -18.71
N THR A 29 14.10 1.10 -18.02
CA THR A 29 15.25 1.66 -17.30
C THR A 29 16.40 2.02 -18.22
N THR A 30 16.18 2.94 -19.14
CA THR A 30 17.22 3.85 -19.63
C THR A 30 17.37 4.92 -18.54
N PRO A 31 18.56 5.19 -18.02
CA PRO A 31 18.72 6.22 -17.01
C PRO A 31 18.23 7.56 -17.58
N PRO A 32 17.43 8.33 -16.85
CA PRO A 32 16.91 9.60 -17.34
C PRO A 32 18.07 10.56 -17.58
N SER A 33 18.22 10.99 -18.82
CA SER A 33 19.03 12.13 -19.19
C SER A 33 18.28 13.39 -18.75
N GLU A 34 18.78 14.05 -17.69
CA GLU A 34 18.38 15.34 -17.15
C GLU A 34 16.99 15.46 -16.48
N PRO A 35 16.90 16.24 -15.37
CA PRO A 35 15.65 16.43 -14.64
C PRO A 35 14.71 17.31 -15.47
N GLN A 36 13.58 16.74 -15.92
CA GLN A 36 12.46 17.53 -16.40
C GLN A 36 11.73 18.11 -15.18
N GLU A 37 11.80 19.43 -15.05
CA GLU A 37 10.90 20.22 -14.21
C GLU A 37 9.48 20.04 -14.74
N ASP A 38 8.54 19.67 -13.89
CA ASP A 38 7.10 19.54 -14.06
C ASP A 38 6.54 18.10 -13.99
N ASN A 39 6.75 17.43 -12.83
CA ASN A 39 5.79 16.43 -12.38
C ASN A 39 5.84 16.27 -10.85
N TYR A 40 5.03 17.07 -10.18
CA TYR A 40 4.93 17.17 -8.73
C TYR A 40 4.58 15.84 -8.02
N ASP A 41 4.00 14.89 -8.76
CA ASP A 41 3.49 13.62 -8.24
C ASP A 41 4.56 12.51 -8.20
N TYR A 42 5.48 12.49 -9.16
CA TYR A 42 6.48 11.42 -9.29
C TYR A 42 7.61 11.52 -8.24
N ALA A 43 8.03 12.72 -7.91
CA ALA A 43 9.10 12.96 -6.94
C ALA A 43 8.69 12.62 -5.49
N SER A 44 7.41 12.80 -5.13
CA SER A 44 6.90 12.45 -3.81
C SER A 44 6.80 10.94 -3.58
N HIS A 45 6.54 10.17 -4.64
CA HIS A 45 6.47 8.71 -4.62
C HIS A 45 7.84 8.08 -4.41
N HIS A 46 8.83 8.45 -5.21
CA HIS A 46 10.20 7.94 -5.05
C HIS A 46 10.81 8.35 -3.72
N ALA A 47 10.57 9.57 -3.25
CA ALA A 47 11.05 10.00 -1.93
C ALA A 47 10.43 9.20 -0.77
N ARG A 48 9.20 8.67 -0.91
CA ARG A 48 8.60 7.74 0.06
C ARG A 48 9.19 6.34 -0.04
N GLN A 49 9.40 5.83 -1.26
CA GLN A 49 10.08 4.55 -1.48
C GLN A 49 11.49 4.58 -0.86
N ASP A 50 12.27 5.61 -1.15
CA ASP A 50 13.62 5.75 -0.62
C ASP A 50 13.62 5.87 0.91
N LYS A 51 12.69 6.60 1.52
CA LYS A 51 12.56 6.69 2.98
C LYS A 51 12.14 5.37 3.64
N LEU A 52 11.27 4.58 3.00
CA LEU A 52 10.86 3.27 3.52
C LEU A 52 11.97 2.23 3.36
N LEU A 53 12.69 2.25 2.23
CA LEU A 53 13.80 1.34 1.95
C LEU A 53 15.06 1.66 2.80
N ASP A 54 15.32 2.93 3.07
CA ASP A 54 16.45 3.41 3.90
C ASP A 54 16.17 3.32 5.41
N SER A 55 14.92 3.04 5.81
CA SER A 55 14.60 2.94 7.22
C SER A 55 15.18 1.64 7.80
N ALA A 56 15.92 1.76 8.91
CA ALA A 56 16.38 0.62 9.71
C ALA A 56 15.23 -0.30 10.23
N GLN A 57 13.99 0.03 9.86
CA GLN A 57 12.76 -0.66 10.22
C GLN A 57 12.40 -1.76 9.23
N TYR A 58 12.85 -1.63 7.98
CA TYR A 58 12.54 -2.52 6.88
C TYR A 58 13.71 -3.46 6.58
N GLN A 59 13.44 -4.75 6.36
CA GLN A 59 14.44 -5.71 5.87
C GLN A 59 13.84 -6.60 4.80
N GLY A 60 14.54 -6.70 3.66
CA GLY A 60 14.14 -7.46 2.49
C GLY A 60 13.83 -6.53 1.32
N HIS A 61 13.02 -7.02 0.40
CA HIS A 61 12.61 -6.28 -0.80
C HIS A 61 11.10 -6.21 -0.93
N ALA A 62 10.57 -5.03 -1.22
CA ALA A 62 9.18 -4.85 -1.61
C ALA A 62 9.08 -3.82 -2.73
N ASP A 63 8.30 -4.17 -3.74
CA ASP A 63 7.98 -3.27 -4.84
C ASP A 63 6.71 -2.49 -4.52
N PHE A 64 6.78 -1.19 -4.72
CA PHE A 64 5.63 -0.30 -4.67
C PHE A 64 5.14 -0.08 -6.10
N ILE A 65 4.03 -0.68 -6.46
CA ILE A 65 3.49 -0.67 -7.82
C ILE A 65 2.37 0.34 -7.88
N ASP A 66 2.61 1.44 -8.58
CA ASP A 66 1.57 2.44 -8.85
C ASP A 66 0.59 1.90 -9.89
N MET A 67 -0.68 1.76 -9.49
CA MET A 67 -1.75 1.21 -10.29
C MET A 67 -2.55 2.29 -11.05
N LYS A 68 -2.02 3.49 -11.20
CA LYS A 68 -2.70 4.63 -11.84
C LYS A 68 -2.94 4.44 -13.35
N ASP A 69 -3.31 3.25 -13.78
CA ASP A 69 -3.92 3.09 -15.09
C ASP A 69 -5.41 3.46 -14.98
N GLU A 70 -5.74 4.67 -15.45
CA GLU A 70 -7.09 5.24 -15.41
C GLU A 70 -8.13 4.39 -16.16
N THR A 71 -7.69 3.37 -16.88
CA THR A 71 -8.53 2.48 -17.68
C THR A 71 -9.04 1.26 -16.91
N ASP A 72 -8.52 0.96 -15.72
CA ASP A 72 -9.00 -0.16 -14.91
C ASP A 72 -10.17 0.23 -14.01
N ASP A 73 -11.39 -0.04 -14.50
CA ASP A 73 -12.64 0.17 -13.76
C ASP A 73 -12.68 -0.56 -12.41
N LEU A 74 -12.04 -1.73 -12.29
CA LEU A 74 -11.99 -2.50 -11.05
C LEU A 74 -11.16 -1.76 -10.00
N TYR A 75 -9.93 -1.36 -10.34
CA TYR A 75 -9.06 -0.60 -9.44
C TYR A 75 -9.75 0.67 -8.96
N THR A 76 -10.26 1.48 -9.90
CA THR A 76 -10.97 2.73 -9.61
C THR A 76 -12.18 2.51 -8.70
N ASN A 77 -12.94 1.45 -8.92
CA ASN A 77 -14.11 1.10 -8.11
C ASN A 77 -13.69 0.73 -6.68
N VAL A 78 -12.66 -0.10 -6.52
CA VAL A 78 -12.12 -0.51 -5.22
C VAL A 78 -11.64 0.71 -4.44
N VAL A 79 -10.86 1.61 -5.07
CA VAL A 79 -10.38 2.85 -4.46
C VAL A 79 -11.55 3.71 -3.95
N LYS A 80 -12.57 3.93 -4.77
CA LYS A 80 -13.77 4.68 -4.37
C LYS A 80 -14.50 4.05 -3.18
N ARG A 81 -14.62 2.73 -3.16
CA ARG A 81 -15.30 1.99 -2.06
C ARG A 81 -14.54 2.12 -0.75
N VAL A 82 -13.21 1.92 -0.76
CA VAL A 82 -12.36 2.07 0.45
C VAL A 82 -12.39 3.51 0.94
N THR A 83 -12.23 4.50 0.05
CA THR A 83 -12.30 5.93 0.39
C THR A 83 -13.64 6.28 1.05
N ARG A 84 -14.74 5.76 0.51
CA ARG A 84 -16.07 5.99 1.11
C ARG A 84 -16.18 5.46 2.53
N ILE A 85 -15.60 4.30 2.82
CA ILE A 85 -15.59 3.73 4.18
C ILE A 85 -14.75 4.61 5.11
N CYS A 86 -13.55 5.04 4.70
CA CYS A 86 -12.70 5.92 5.51
C CYS A 86 -13.41 7.26 5.81
N LYS A 87 -14.12 7.82 4.85
CA LYS A 87 -14.91 9.05 5.04
C LYS A 87 -16.10 8.92 6.01
N LEU A 88 -16.55 7.71 6.34
CA LEU A 88 -17.53 7.49 7.41
C LEU A 88 -16.94 7.71 8.81
N PHE A 89 -15.62 7.57 8.96
CA PHE A 89 -14.91 7.78 10.23
C PHE A 89 -14.38 9.22 10.34
N ASP A 90 -13.91 9.80 9.23
CA ASP A 90 -13.50 11.19 9.13
C ASP A 90 -13.74 11.70 7.70
N ASP A 91 -14.63 12.67 7.53
CA ASP A 91 -15.05 13.20 6.22
C ASP A 91 -13.91 13.93 5.48
N ARG A 92 -12.86 14.33 6.20
CA ARG A 92 -11.63 14.92 5.65
C ARG A 92 -10.68 13.90 5.03
N ALA A 93 -10.94 12.60 5.23
CA ALA A 93 -10.05 11.55 4.73
C ALA A 93 -9.98 11.57 3.19
N ASN A 94 -8.78 11.85 2.67
CA ASN A 94 -8.49 11.76 1.24
C ASN A 94 -7.31 10.81 1.02
N PRO A 95 -7.36 9.96 -0.01
CA PRO A 95 -6.23 9.10 -0.33
C PRO A 95 -5.06 9.95 -0.84
N ASP A 96 -3.94 9.91 -0.13
CA ASP A 96 -2.69 10.54 -0.52
C ASP A 96 -1.86 9.60 -1.40
N TYR A 97 -1.91 8.31 -1.07
CA TYR A 97 -1.28 7.25 -1.84
C TYR A 97 -2.19 6.03 -1.95
N VAL A 98 -2.23 5.43 -3.13
CA VAL A 98 -2.84 4.11 -3.36
C VAL A 98 -1.97 3.32 -4.34
N GLY A 99 -1.53 2.15 -3.94
CA GLY A 99 -0.74 1.27 -4.81
C GLY A 99 -0.63 -0.14 -4.25
N VAL A 100 -0.25 -1.09 -5.09
CA VAL A 100 0.03 -2.45 -4.66
C VAL A 100 1.45 -2.52 -4.11
N ILE A 101 1.59 -3.04 -2.90
CA ILE A 101 2.89 -3.41 -2.35
C ILE A 101 3.06 -4.93 -2.50
N ARG A 102 4.07 -5.32 -3.28
CA ARG A 102 4.50 -6.70 -3.48
C ARG A 102 5.71 -6.98 -2.60
N TRP A 103 5.56 -7.83 -1.60
CA TRP A 103 6.60 -8.20 -0.64
C TRP A 103 7.22 -9.53 -1.03
N GLU A 104 8.53 -9.56 -1.21
CA GLU A 104 9.25 -10.80 -1.47
C GLU A 104 9.34 -11.70 -0.24
N PRO A 105 9.46 -13.04 -0.43
CA PRO A 105 9.79 -13.96 0.65
C PRO A 105 11.06 -13.54 1.40
N GLY A 106 11.02 -13.59 2.72
CA GLY A 106 12.10 -13.12 3.59
C GLY A 106 11.91 -11.71 4.12
N THR A 107 11.08 -10.90 3.48
CA THR A 107 10.81 -9.51 3.85
C THR A 107 9.98 -9.40 5.10
N PHE A 108 10.27 -8.42 5.93
CA PHE A 108 9.49 -8.04 7.12
C PHE A 108 9.67 -6.56 7.43
N MET A 109 8.81 -6.00 8.27
CA MET A 109 8.91 -4.64 8.74
C MET A 109 8.78 -4.59 10.26
N LYS A 110 9.70 -3.89 10.92
CA LYS A 110 9.70 -3.71 12.37
C LYS A 110 8.55 -2.79 12.82
N PRO A 111 8.17 -2.83 14.12
CA PRO A 111 7.14 -1.95 14.65
C PRO A 111 7.46 -0.47 14.45
N HIS A 112 6.58 0.26 13.77
CA HIS A 112 6.69 1.68 13.42
C HIS A 112 5.33 2.36 13.42
N TYR A 113 5.33 3.68 13.34
CA TYR A 113 4.19 4.50 12.95
C TYR A 113 4.45 4.98 11.52
N ASP A 114 3.41 5.08 10.71
CA ASP A 114 3.49 5.79 9.44
C ASP A 114 3.51 7.29 9.76
N ASP A 115 4.72 7.86 9.82
CA ASP A 115 4.90 9.26 10.14
C ASP A 115 5.24 10.03 8.86
N SER A 116 4.25 10.71 8.33
CA SER A 116 4.41 11.65 7.22
C SER A 116 3.86 13.04 7.54
N ALA A 117 3.76 13.37 8.83
CA ALA A 117 3.24 14.65 9.27
C ALA A 117 4.05 15.81 8.66
N LYS A 118 3.54 16.36 7.57
CA LYS A 118 3.89 17.71 7.12
C LYS A 118 3.06 18.69 7.91
N GLU A 119 3.60 19.87 8.17
CA GLU A 119 2.91 20.91 8.91
C GLU A 119 1.50 21.15 8.35
N GLY A 120 0.47 20.92 9.18
CA GLY A 120 -0.95 21.07 8.81
C GLY A 120 -1.58 19.87 8.08
N ILE A 121 -0.85 18.81 7.80
CA ILE A 121 -1.37 17.57 7.21
C ILE A 121 -1.22 16.46 8.24
N TYR A 122 -2.32 15.81 8.58
CA TYR A 122 -2.34 14.72 9.55
C TYR A 122 -2.66 13.41 8.85
N ASP A 123 -1.82 12.40 9.05
CA ASP A 123 -2.13 11.04 8.65
C ASP A 123 -3.28 10.51 9.51
N LEU A 124 -4.35 10.11 8.85
CA LEU A 124 -5.56 9.64 9.50
C LEU A 124 -5.60 8.11 9.58
N PHE A 125 -5.52 7.48 8.42
CA PHE A 125 -5.73 6.04 8.28
C PHE A 125 -4.73 5.43 7.29
N ALA A 126 -4.34 4.17 7.58
CA ALA A 126 -3.92 3.22 6.57
C ALA A 126 -5.04 2.21 6.31
N ALA A 127 -5.19 1.81 5.06
CA ALA A 127 -6.03 0.68 4.71
C ALA A 127 -5.21 -0.33 3.88
N LEU A 128 -5.38 -1.60 4.20
CA LEU A 128 -4.72 -2.72 3.52
C LEU A 128 -5.78 -3.67 3.02
N LEU A 129 -5.89 -3.82 1.71
CA LEU A 129 -6.70 -4.84 1.08
C LEU A 129 -5.77 -5.98 0.65
N TYR A 130 -5.83 -7.10 1.36
CA TYR A 130 -5.00 -8.27 1.03
C TYR A 130 -5.49 -8.91 -0.27
N LEU A 131 -4.59 -9.12 -1.22
CA LEU A 131 -4.92 -9.65 -2.54
C LEU A 131 -4.62 -11.15 -2.68
N ASN A 132 -3.79 -11.72 -1.78
CA ASN A 132 -3.52 -13.14 -1.73
C ASN A 132 -3.28 -13.62 -0.29
N ASP A 133 -3.29 -14.93 -0.11
CA ASP A 133 -3.07 -15.61 1.19
C ASP A 133 -2.35 -16.96 1.03
N ASP A 134 -1.76 -17.21 -0.14
CA ASP A 134 -1.04 -18.45 -0.48
C ASP A 134 0.45 -18.42 -0.07
N PHE A 135 0.74 -17.77 1.05
CA PHE A 135 2.05 -17.66 1.71
C PHE A 135 1.90 -17.84 3.22
N GLU A 136 3.01 -17.98 3.94
CA GLU A 136 3.03 -18.04 5.41
C GLU A 136 3.59 -16.74 5.98
N GLY A 137 3.24 -16.41 7.24
CA GLY A 137 3.64 -15.15 7.86
C GLY A 137 3.01 -13.94 7.19
N GLY A 138 3.76 -12.84 7.07
CA GLY A 138 3.29 -11.60 6.46
C GLY A 138 2.08 -10.98 7.17
N TYR A 139 1.87 -11.29 8.47
CA TYR A 139 0.77 -10.76 9.26
C TYR A 139 0.99 -9.29 9.54
N THR A 140 -0.08 -8.51 9.51
CA THR A 140 -0.03 -7.14 10.03
C THR A 140 -0.25 -7.20 11.54
N GLY A 141 0.81 -6.91 12.29
CA GLY A 141 0.81 -7.01 13.74
C GLY A 141 0.71 -5.63 14.40
N PHE A 142 0.01 -5.60 15.52
CA PHE A 142 -0.12 -4.49 16.46
C PHE A 142 0.39 -4.93 17.84
N LYS A 143 0.30 -4.06 18.84
CA LYS A 143 0.78 -4.37 20.19
C LYS A 143 0.16 -5.66 20.77
N ASP A 144 -1.15 -5.82 20.60
CA ASP A 144 -1.93 -6.86 21.30
C ASP A 144 -2.68 -7.78 20.33
N MET A 145 -2.46 -7.65 19.01
CA MET A 145 -3.13 -8.49 18.02
C MET A 145 -2.33 -8.59 16.72
N GLU A 146 -2.55 -9.68 16.00
CA GLU A 146 -2.06 -9.86 14.63
C GLU A 146 -3.23 -10.15 13.70
N VAL A 147 -3.21 -9.54 12.53
CA VAL A 147 -4.18 -9.76 11.46
C VAL A 147 -3.54 -10.63 10.40
N LYS A 148 -4.03 -11.87 10.31
CA LYS A 148 -3.62 -12.80 9.26
C LYS A 148 -4.19 -12.34 7.92
N PRO A 149 -3.34 -12.18 6.89
CA PRO A 149 -3.79 -11.95 5.53
C PRO A 149 -4.80 -13.00 5.06
N LYS A 150 -5.82 -12.55 4.35
CA LYS A 150 -6.77 -13.39 3.63
C LYS A 150 -7.19 -12.64 2.37
N ALA A 151 -7.16 -13.28 1.23
CA ALA A 151 -7.54 -12.67 -0.02
C ALA A 151 -8.95 -12.05 0.06
N GLY A 152 -9.09 -10.78 -0.31
CA GLY A 152 -10.33 -10.01 -0.22
C GLY A 152 -10.62 -9.39 1.15
N LYS A 153 -9.76 -9.57 2.17
CA LYS A 153 -9.93 -8.94 3.49
C LYS A 153 -9.41 -7.49 3.46
N LEU A 154 -10.23 -6.56 3.95
CA LEU A 154 -9.86 -5.16 4.16
C LEU A 154 -9.61 -4.90 5.65
N LEU A 155 -8.44 -4.34 5.96
CA LEU A 155 -8.04 -3.84 7.26
C LEU A 155 -7.89 -2.32 7.17
N ILE A 156 -8.51 -1.57 8.08
CA ILE A 156 -8.35 -0.13 8.23
C ILE A 156 -7.94 0.17 9.67
N PHE A 157 -6.94 1.02 9.87
CA PHE A 157 -6.47 1.44 11.19
C PHE A 157 -5.92 2.88 11.16
N SER A 158 -5.85 3.51 12.32
CA SER A 158 -5.25 4.84 12.46
C SER A 158 -3.72 4.74 12.44
N ASN A 159 -3.08 5.44 11.50
CA ASN A 159 -1.62 5.47 11.36
C ASN A 159 -0.91 6.07 12.57
N SER A 160 -1.50 7.11 13.15
CA SER A 160 -0.90 7.86 14.27
C SER A 160 -1.12 7.20 15.63
N GLN A 161 -2.16 6.36 15.78
CA GLN A 161 -2.51 5.75 17.06
C GLN A 161 -1.96 4.34 17.23
N TYR A 162 -1.79 3.59 16.13
CA TYR A 162 -1.41 2.19 16.18
C TYR A 162 -0.03 1.95 15.58
N LYS A 163 0.94 1.71 16.48
CA LYS A 163 2.22 1.16 16.05
C LYS A 163 1.99 -0.23 15.46
N HIS A 164 2.48 -0.44 14.24
CA HIS A 164 2.24 -1.67 13.51
C HIS A 164 3.52 -2.21 12.86
N HIS A 165 3.49 -3.48 12.49
CA HIS A 165 4.60 -4.17 11.85
C HIS A 165 4.10 -5.21 10.86
N VAL A 166 5.00 -5.76 10.06
CA VAL A 166 4.71 -6.91 9.20
C VAL A 166 5.64 -8.04 9.58
N THR A 167 5.08 -9.20 9.94
CA THR A 167 5.88 -10.40 10.23
C THR A 167 6.50 -10.94 8.94
N LYS A 168 7.58 -11.73 9.08
CA LYS A 168 8.33 -12.24 7.92
C LYS A 168 7.43 -12.99 6.95
N VAL A 169 7.49 -12.61 5.68
CA VAL A 169 6.84 -13.33 4.57
C VAL A 169 7.61 -14.58 4.24
N ILE A 170 6.93 -15.71 4.08
CA ILE A 170 7.54 -17.02 3.82
C ILE A 170 6.85 -17.70 2.63
N GLY A 171 7.64 -18.27 1.74
CA GLY A 171 7.18 -19.05 0.60
C GLY A 171 6.97 -18.23 -0.65
N LYS A 172 5.81 -17.57 -0.80
CA LYS A 172 5.47 -16.76 -1.98
C LYS A 172 5.41 -15.28 -1.66
N HIS A 173 5.25 -14.45 -2.69
CA HIS A 173 5.04 -13.01 -2.54
C HIS A 173 3.72 -12.72 -1.82
N ARG A 174 3.72 -11.68 -0.99
CA ARG A 174 2.53 -11.11 -0.38
C ARG A 174 2.13 -9.85 -1.15
N TYR A 175 0.90 -9.79 -1.61
CA TYR A 175 0.33 -8.63 -2.29
C TYR A 175 -0.73 -7.97 -1.43
N ALA A 176 -0.63 -6.66 -1.28
CA ALA A 176 -1.66 -5.85 -0.64
C ALA A 176 -1.85 -4.54 -1.41
N LEU A 177 -3.08 -4.21 -1.75
CA LEU A 177 -3.42 -2.86 -2.18
C LEU A 177 -3.48 -1.98 -0.94
N SER A 178 -2.56 -1.05 -0.86
CA SER A 178 -2.30 -0.22 0.30
C SER A 178 -2.74 1.21 0.04
N PHE A 179 -3.32 1.82 1.05
CA PHE A 179 -3.84 3.19 1.02
C PHE A 179 -3.29 3.96 2.21
N TRP A 180 -2.86 5.18 1.98
CA TRP A 180 -2.61 6.17 3.03
C TRP A 180 -3.59 7.34 2.86
N PHE A 181 -4.29 7.66 3.94
CA PHE A 181 -5.26 8.75 3.97
C PHE A 181 -4.76 9.87 4.89
N ASN A 182 -4.86 11.09 4.43
CA ASN A 182 -4.51 12.28 5.20
C ASN A 182 -5.64 13.33 5.18
N THR A 183 -5.41 14.44 5.89
CA THR A 183 -6.33 15.59 5.93
C THR A 183 -6.04 16.62 4.85
N SER A 184 -5.44 16.25 3.71
CA SER A 184 -5.11 17.25 2.70
C SER A 184 -6.33 18.05 2.31
N SER A 185 -6.20 19.37 2.40
CA SER A 185 -7.20 20.30 1.89
C SER A 185 -7.22 20.17 0.37
N THR A 186 -8.39 19.87 -0.16
CA THR A 186 -8.68 20.04 -1.59
C THR A 186 -8.56 21.50 -1.99
#